data_1b296c2c11c6ef42fa1a5696fa7ae971
#
_entry.id   1b296c2c11c6ef42fa1a5696fa7ae971
#
_cell.length_a   1.000
_cell.length_b   1.000
_cell.length_c   1.000
_cell.angle_alpha   90.00
_cell.angle_beta   90.00
_cell.angle_gamma   90.00
#
_symmetry.space_group_name_H-M   'P 1'
#
loop_
_entity.id
_entity.type
_entity.pdbx_description
1 polymer ?
#
loop_
_entity_poly.entity_id
_entity_poly.type
_entity_poly.pdbx_seq_one_letter_code
_entity_poly.pdbx_strand_id
1 'polypeptide(L)'
;MTPLYAQCISYNESIKGRIGGNPPINIETEIPEGYAFYATLVHPEKEDKMLSILISNDFNQLIHHQSYPNILIKVVEHNFSYEGDKYNLSLPQIGKTSSISNYSSDKQKFNLVQVGGTPDFIDDDPVYYEKLLAGDYSFYLSIDEEGYDVPSMKMVIFSYGAVYLYKHNKTGEIIAGFWQYT
;
A
#
# COMPACT_ATOMS: atom_id res chain seq x y z
N MET A 1 3.63 -8.65 -17.80
CA MET A 1 4.78 -7.93 -17.19
C MET A 1 5.52 -8.92 -16.31
N THR A 2 6.84 -8.97 -16.35
CA THR A 2 7.65 -9.74 -15.38
C THR A 2 7.42 -9.14 -14.00
N PRO A 3 7.11 -9.94 -12.97
CA PRO A 3 6.87 -9.39 -11.64
C PRO A 3 8.14 -8.74 -11.07
N LEU A 4 7.94 -7.65 -10.33
CA LEU A 4 8.98 -6.98 -9.57
C LEU A 4 8.63 -7.02 -8.07
N TYR A 5 9.65 -6.98 -7.24
CA TYR A 5 9.51 -7.12 -5.79
C TYR A 5 10.27 -6.01 -5.06
N ALA A 6 9.77 -5.61 -3.90
CA ALA A 6 10.48 -4.74 -2.98
C ALA A 6 10.39 -5.27 -1.55
N GLN A 7 11.41 -4.97 -0.76
CA GLN A 7 11.58 -5.45 0.60
C GLN A 7 11.33 -4.31 1.61
N CYS A 8 10.86 -4.67 2.79
CA CYS A 8 10.94 -3.81 3.95
C CYS A 8 12.37 -3.86 4.50
N ILE A 9 13.00 -2.72 4.61
CA ILE A 9 14.37 -2.59 5.10
C ILE A 9 14.46 -1.49 6.17
N SER A 10 15.55 -1.48 6.91
CA SER A 10 15.82 -0.41 7.88
C SER A 10 15.70 0.96 7.21
N TYR A 11 15.15 1.94 7.96
CA TYR A 11 14.95 3.29 7.43
C TYR A 11 16.25 3.89 6.88
N ASN A 12 16.14 4.42 5.67
CA ASN A 12 17.21 5.09 4.96
C ASN A 12 16.63 6.30 4.21
N GLU A 13 17.00 7.49 4.59
CA GLU A 13 16.50 8.76 4.03
C GLU A 13 16.78 8.97 2.53
N SER A 14 17.75 8.24 1.97
CA SER A 14 18.05 8.28 0.53
C SER A 14 17.04 7.46 -0.31
N ILE A 15 16.20 6.63 0.33
CA ILE A 15 15.18 5.80 -0.32
C ILE A 15 13.84 6.51 -0.22
N LYS A 16 13.20 6.71 -1.37
CA LYS A 16 11.93 7.44 -1.46
C LYS A 16 10.74 6.69 -0.85
N GLY A 17 10.71 5.34 -1.01
CA GLY A 17 9.62 4.51 -0.50
C GLY A 17 9.75 4.25 1.00
N ARG A 18 8.64 4.35 1.74
CA ARG A 18 8.62 4.08 3.19
C ARG A 18 7.26 3.67 3.72
N ILE A 19 7.26 3.01 4.86
CA ILE A 19 6.08 2.72 5.68
C ILE A 19 6.19 3.52 6.96
N GLY A 20 5.08 4.11 7.39
CA GLY A 20 5.04 4.94 8.60
C GLY A 20 5.72 6.30 8.44
N GLY A 21 5.91 6.99 9.55
CA GLY A 21 6.29 8.39 9.60
C GLY A 21 5.13 9.32 9.25
N ASN A 22 5.41 10.62 9.08
CA ASN A 22 4.40 11.58 8.67
C ASN A 22 4.12 11.48 7.17
N PRO A 23 2.94 11.91 6.68
CA PRO A 23 2.68 11.91 5.24
C PRO A 23 3.66 12.81 4.48
N PRO A 24 3.85 12.58 3.17
CA PRO A 24 4.53 13.54 2.29
C PRO A 24 3.85 14.91 2.33
N ILE A 25 4.62 16.00 2.34
CA ILE A 25 4.10 17.38 2.50
C ILE A 25 2.98 17.68 1.50
N ASN A 26 3.17 17.28 0.25
CA ASN A 26 2.25 17.63 -0.84
C ASN A 26 0.88 16.93 -0.78
N ILE A 27 0.73 15.88 0.04
CA ILE A 27 -0.57 15.19 0.21
C ILE A 27 -1.23 15.46 1.56
N GLU A 28 -0.59 16.21 2.47
CA GLU A 28 -1.15 16.46 3.81
C GLU A 28 -2.56 17.08 3.79
N THR A 29 -2.86 17.89 2.78
CA THR A 29 -4.18 18.50 2.59
C THR A 29 -5.16 17.63 1.83
N GLU A 30 -4.69 16.54 1.23
CA GLU A 30 -5.50 15.58 0.47
C GLU A 30 -5.99 14.42 1.34
N ILE A 31 -5.44 14.27 2.56
CA ILE A 31 -5.84 13.22 3.49
C ILE A 31 -7.22 13.55 4.07
N PRO A 32 -8.27 12.77 3.76
CA PRO A 32 -9.60 13.05 4.25
C PRO A 32 -9.70 12.83 5.76
N GLU A 33 -10.66 13.48 6.40
CA GLU A 33 -11.01 13.20 7.79
C GLU A 33 -11.32 11.70 7.97
N GLY A 34 -10.84 11.13 9.06
CA GLY A 34 -11.00 9.70 9.37
C GLY A 34 -10.00 8.78 8.67
N TYR A 35 -9.03 9.33 7.92
CA TYR A 35 -7.95 8.58 7.31
C TYR A 35 -6.59 8.98 7.87
N ALA A 36 -5.65 8.05 7.84
CA ALA A 36 -4.26 8.29 8.18
C ALA A 36 -3.32 7.72 7.11
N PHE A 37 -2.13 8.30 7.06
CA PHE A 37 -1.05 7.84 6.18
C PHE A 37 -0.47 6.53 6.67
N TYR A 38 -0.38 5.56 5.77
CA TYR A 38 0.21 4.25 6.00
C TYR A 38 1.60 4.11 5.38
N ALA A 39 1.69 4.30 4.08
CA ALA A 39 2.91 4.07 3.31
C ALA A 39 2.95 4.95 2.06
N THR A 40 4.15 5.19 1.56
CA THR A 40 4.38 5.73 0.22
C THR A 40 5.42 4.89 -0.50
N LEU A 41 5.22 4.60 -1.77
CA LEU A 41 6.13 3.82 -2.61
C LEU A 41 6.34 4.50 -3.95
N VAL A 42 7.49 4.26 -4.57
CA VAL A 42 7.76 4.76 -5.93
C VAL A 42 6.76 4.12 -6.88
N HIS A 43 6.14 4.93 -7.75
CA HIS A 43 5.23 4.40 -8.75
C HIS A 43 5.98 3.48 -9.71
N PRO A 44 5.58 2.19 -9.87
CA PRO A 44 6.35 1.21 -10.64
C PRO A 44 6.63 1.56 -12.10
N GLU A 45 5.77 2.40 -12.72
CA GLU A 45 5.86 2.78 -14.13
C GLU A 45 6.25 4.26 -14.35
N LYS A 46 6.31 5.08 -13.27
CA LYS A 46 6.57 6.52 -13.35
C LYS A 46 7.55 6.91 -12.25
N GLU A 47 8.83 6.95 -12.54
CA GLU A 47 9.91 7.15 -11.54
C GLU A 47 9.85 8.49 -10.78
N ASP A 48 9.16 9.49 -11.34
CA ASP A 48 8.94 10.81 -10.72
C ASP A 48 7.68 10.86 -9.84
N LYS A 49 6.85 9.80 -9.87
CA LYS A 49 5.62 9.69 -9.10
C LYS A 49 5.75 8.73 -7.91
N MET A 50 4.90 9.00 -6.94
CA MET A 50 4.72 8.17 -5.75
C MET A 50 3.27 7.72 -5.66
N LEU A 51 3.05 6.59 -5.00
CA LEU A 51 1.74 6.12 -4.58
C LEU A 51 1.71 6.14 -3.06
N SER A 52 0.87 6.96 -2.48
CA SER A 52 0.61 6.96 -1.03
C SER A 52 -0.67 6.22 -0.70
N ILE A 53 -0.60 5.39 0.32
CA ILE A 53 -1.70 4.57 0.82
C ILE A 53 -2.22 5.21 2.10
N LEU A 54 -3.51 5.51 2.10
CA LEU A 54 -4.24 6.06 3.24
C LEU A 54 -5.22 5.02 3.75
N ILE A 55 -5.28 4.83 5.04
CA ILE A 55 -6.12 3.82 5.69
C ILE A 55 -7.07 4.49 6.67
N SER A 56 -8.30 4.00 6.79
CA SER A 56 -9.24 4.44 7.81
C SER A 56 -8.63 4.29 9.21
N ASN A 57 -8.81 5.34 10.04
CA ASN A 57 -8.42 5.31 11.45
C ASN A 57 -9.27 4.35 12.30
N ASP A 58 -10.46 4.05 11.83
CA ASP A 58 -11.40 3.16 12.50
C ASP A 58 -11.20 1.73 11.99
N PHE A 59 -10.50 0.93 12.77
CA PHE A 59 -10.21 -0.45 12.44
C PHE A 59 -11.47 -1.32 12.27
N ASN A 60 -12.54 -1.04 13.03
CA ASN A 60 -13.80 -1.75 12.85
C ASN A 60 -14.43 -1.44 11.49
N GLN A 61 -14.37 -0.19 11.06
CA GLN A 61 -14.83 0.19 9.72
C GLN A 61 -13.98 -0.47 8.63
N LEU A 62 -12.67 -0.55 8.82
CA LEU A 62 -11.77 -1.21 7.89
C LEU A 62 -12.14 -2.70 7.71
N ILE A 63 -12.44 -3.42 8.79
CA ILE A 63 -12.84 -4.83 8.76
C ILE A 63 -14.18 -5.01 8.02
N HIS A 64 -15.15 -4.13 8.21
CA HIS A 64 -16.46 -4.23 7.56
C HIS A 64 -16.45 -3.75 6.10
N HIS A 65 -15.40 -3.06 5.66
CA HIS A 65 -15.25 -2.50 4.31
C HIS A 65 -13.95 -2.97 3.66
N GLN A 66 -13.87 -4.28 3.39
CA GLN A 66 -12.65 -4.95 2.91
C GLN A 66 -12.45 -4.90 1.40
N SER A 67 -13.51 -4.66 0.62
CA SER A 67 -13.46 -4.80 -0.84
C SER A 67 -14.15 -3.66 -1.59
N TYR A 68 -13.70 -3.48 -2.83
CA TYR A 68 -14.29 -2.54 -3.79
C TYR A 68 -15.79 -2.83 -4.03
N PRO A 69 -16.66 -1.80 -4.15
CA PRO A 69 -16.32 -0.38 -4.16
C PRO A 69 -16.28 0.28 -2.77
N ASN A 70 -16.51 -0.44 -1.71
CA ASN A 70 -16.70 0.10 -0.35
C ASN A 70 -15.45 0.04 0.51
N ILE A 71 -14.30 -0.31 -0.05
CA ILE A 71 -13.04 -0.39 0.69
C ILE A 71 -12.65 0.98 1.27
N LEU A 72 -12.26 1.00 2.56
CA LEU A 72 -11.80 2.20 3.27
C LEU A 72 -10.27 2.32 3.26
N ILE A 73 -9.68 2.07 2.10
CA ILE A 73 -8.28 2.34 1.78
C ILE A 73 -8.25 3.18 0.52
N LYS A 74 -7.45 4.23 0.52
CA LYS A 74 -7.30 5.14 -0.63
C LYS A 74 -5.88 5.13 -1.14
N VAL A 75 -5.74 5.33 -2.44
CA VAL A 75 -4.44 5.50 -3.11
C VAL A 75 -4.39 6.91 -3.67
N VAL A 76 -3.28 7.62 -3.41
CA VAL A 76 -3.03 8.96 -3.93
C VAL A 76 -1.76 8.92 -4.76
N GLU A 77 -1.88 9.18 -6.07
CA GLU A 77 -0.71 9.38 -6.95
C GLU A 77 -0.27 10.84 -6.85
N HIS A 78 1.01 11.06 -6.55
CA HIS A 78 1.55 12.41 -6.40
C HIS A 78 3.02 12.48 -6.82
N ASN A 79 3.56 13.69 -6.98
CA ASN A 79 5.00 13.88 -7.16
C ASN A 79 5.75 13.55 -5.87
N PHE A 80 7.02 13.19 -5.98
CA PHE A 80 7.84 13.02 -4.78
C PHE A 80 7.86 14.32 -3.96
N SER A 81 7.69 14.18 -2.64
CA SER A 81 8.03 15.21 -1.65
C SER A 81 8.57 14.56 -0.38
N TYR A 82 9.30 15.35 0.40
CA TYR A 82 9.79 14.89 1.70
C TYR A 82 8.65 14.69 2.70
N GLU A 83 8.97 14.03 3.80
CA GLU A 83 8.09 13.87 4.96
C GLU A 83 7.69 15.24 5.52
N GLY A 84 6.41 15.41 5.84
CA GLY A 84 5.86 16.62 6.44
C GLY A 84 5.88 16.58 7.97
N ASP A 85 5.22 17.57 8.59
CA ASP A 85 5.23 17.76 10.04
C ASP A 85 3.91 17.32 10.73
N LYS A 86 2.91 16.89 9.97
CA LYS A 86 1.59 16.56 10.50
C LYS A 86 1.53 15.13 11.05
N TYR A 87 2.12 14.93 12.22
CA TYR A 87 2.14 13.63 12.91
C TYR A 87 0.74 13.08 13.26
N ASN A 88 -0.27 13.95 13.41
CA ASN A 88 -1.65 13.55 13.65
C ASN A 88 -2.35 12.88 12.47
N LEU A 89 -1.73 12.92 11.30
CA LEU A 89 -2.18 12.22 10.08
C LEU A 89 -1.47 10.88 9.87
N SER A 90 -0.60 10.48 10.78
CA SER A 90 0.12 9.20 10.74
C SER A 90 -0.64 8.13 11.49
N LEU A 91 -0.49 6.87 11.09
CA LEU A 91 -1.02 5.72 11.83
C LEU A 91 -0.19 5.49 13.10
N PRO A 92 -0.77 5.64 14.31
CA PRO A 92 -0.03 5.47 15.56
C PRO A 92 0.40 4.03 15.82
N GLN A 93 -0.21 3.07 15.13
CA GLN A 93 0.11 1.65 15.20
C GLN A 93 1.46 1.31 14.57
N ILE A 94 1.91 2.12 13.61
CA ILE A 94 3.23 1.94 13.00
C ILE A 94 4.26 2.67 13.86
N GLY A 95 4.95 1.89 14.71
CA GLY A 95 5.82 2.46 15.74
C GLY A 95 7.12 3.06 15.24
N LYS A 96 7.61 2.64 14.06
CA LYS A 96 8.88 3.07 13.49
C LYS A 96 8.79 3.11 11.97
N THR A 97 9.35 4.16 11.38
CA THR A 97 9.48 4.26 9.93
C THR A 97 10.45 3.21 9.40
N SER A 98 10.08 2.53 8.33
CA SER A 98 10.93 1.60 7.58
C SER A 98 10.96 2.02 6.12
N SER A 99 12.06 1.74 5.42
CA SER A 99 12.13 2.00 3.98
C SER A 99 11.61 0.83 3.16
N ILE A 100 11.01 1.15 2.00
CA ILE A 100 10.66 0.18 0.96
C ILE A 100 11.78 0.23 -0.08
N SER A 101 12.48 -0.89 -0.28
CA SER A 101 13.60 -0.97 -1.21
C SER A 101 13.20 -0.61 -2.64
N ASN A 102 14.19 -0.36 -3.50
CA ASN A 102 13.93 -0.30 -4.94
C ASN A 102 13.40 -1.64 -5.44
N TYR A 103 12.62 -1.59 -6.52
CA TYR A 103 12.10 -2.79 -7.16
C TYR A 103 13.21 -3.60 -7.84
N SER A 104 13.11 -4.93 -7.71
CA SER A 104 13.99 -5.88 -8.39
C SER A 104 13.18 -7.10 -8.89
N SER A 105 13.74 -7.87 -9.81
CA SER A 105 13.16 -9.15 -10.24
C SER A 105 13.48 -10.31 -9.30
N ASP A 106 14.23 -10.05 -8.22
CA ASP A 106 14.68 -11.07 -7.28
C ASP A 106 13.61 -11.32 -6.21
N LYS A 107 12.85 -12.41 -6.39
CA LYS A 107 11.81 -12.84 -5.44
C LYS A 107 12.47 -13.45 -4.21
N GLN A 108 12.23 -12.87 -3.05
CA GLN A 108 12.61 -13.43 -1.76
C GLN A 108 11.49 -14.32 -1.20
N LYS A 109 11.77 -15.01 -0.08
CA LYS A 109 10.76 -15.84 0.60
C LYS A 109 9.56 -15.02 1.05
N PHE A 110 9.82 -13.84 1.61
CA PHE A 110 8.82 -12.86 2.03
C PHE A 110 9.14 -11.53 1.35
N ASN A 111 8.22 -11.01 0.56
CA ASN A 111 8.36 -9.73 -0.10
C ASN A 111 7.30 -8.79 0.46
N LEU A 112 7.68 -7.56 0.77
CA LEU A 112 6.71 -6.55 1.19
C LEU A 112 5.81 -6.13 0.03
N VAL A 113 6.39 -5.94 -1.17
CA VAL A 113 5.66 -5.50 -2.35
C VAL A 113 5.89 -6.48 -3.48
N GLN A 114 4.81 -6.85 -4.17
CA GLN A 114 4.84 -7.48 -5.47
C GLN A 114 4.17 -6.58 -6.49
N VAL A 115 4.84 -6.28 -7.61
CA VAL A 115 4.29 -5.51 -8.73
C VAL A 115 4.06 -6.44 -9.92
N GLY A 116 2.82 -6.47 -10.41
CA GLY A 116 2.45 -7.31 -11.57
C GLY A 116 2.61 -8.81 -11.36
N GLY A 117 2.58 -9.56 -12.45
CA GLY A 117 2.55 -11.02 -12.39
C GLY A 117 1.21 -11.58 -11.91
N THR A 118 1.19 -12.83 -11.49
CA THR A 118 0.04 -13.45 -10.84
C THR A 118 0.07 -13.05 -9.36
N PRO A 119 -1.00 -12.45 -8.81
CA PRO A 119 -1.03 -12.12 -7.39
C PRO A 119 -0.99 -13.38 -6.52
N ASP A 120 -0.23 -13.32 -5.43
CA ASP A 120 -0.28 -14.32 -4.37
C ASP A 120 -1.45 -13.93 -3.43
N PHE A 121 -2.66 -14.48 -3.67
CA PHE A 121 -3.81 -14.23 -2.81
C PHE A 121 -3.74 -15.10 -1.55
N ILE A 122 -4.14 -14.53 -0.41
CA ILE A 122 -4.32 -15.29 0.82
C ILE A 122 -5.53 -16.22 0.66
N ASP A 123 -6.61 -15.68 0.08
CA ASP A 123 -7.81 -16.42 -0.30
C ASP A 123 -8.17 -16.06 -1.75
N ASP A 124 -8.10 -17.05 -2.65
CA ASP A 124 -8.42 -16.88 -4.08
C ASP A 124 -9.93 -17.08 -4.34
N ASP A 125 -10.76 -16.34 -3.59
CA ASP A 125 -12.20 -16.29 -3.84
C ASP A 125 -12.53 -15.15 -4.81
N PRO A 126 -13.17 -15.42 -5.98
CA PRO A 126 -13.57 -14.41 -6.94
C PRO A 126 -14.43 -13.26 -6.38
N VAL A 127 -15.11 -13.47 -5.25
CA VAL A 127 -15.92 -12.44 -4.58
C VAL A 127 -15.11 -11.16 -4.28
N TYR A 128 -13.80 -11.27 -4.07
CA TYR A 128 -12.93 -10.14 -3.81
C TYR A 128 -12.66 -9.29 -5.05
N TYR A 129 -12.51 -9.90 -6.23
CA TYR A 129 -12.01 -9.21 -7.42
C TYR A 129 -12.94 -9.23 -8.65
N GLU A 130 -14.06 -10.00 -8.65
CA GLU A 130 -14.97 -10.07 -9.80
C GLU A 130 -15.50 -8.70 -10.24
N LYS A 131 -15.85 -7.82 -9.28
CA LYS A 131 -16.33 -6.46 -9.56
C LYS A 131 -15.25 -5.56 -10.16
N LEU A 132 -14.00 -5.76 -9.75
CA LEU A 132 -12.85 -5.03 -10.29
C LEU A 132 -12.62 -5.43 -11.74
N LEU A 133 -12.62 -6.74 -12.05
CA LEU A 133 -12.49 -7.23 -13.42
C LEU A 133 -13.65 -6.75 -14.31
N ALA A 134 -14.87 -6.79 -13.82
CA ALA A 134 -16.04 -6.25 -14.53
C ALA A 134 -15.95 -4.75 -14.75
N GLY A 135 -15.25 -4.01 -13.89
CA GLY A 135 -14.97 -2.57 -14.01
C GLY A 135 -13.75 -2.22 -14.86
N ASP A 136 -13.18 -3.16 -15.61
CA ASP A 136 -11.99 -2.98 -16.46
C ASP A 136 -10.71 -2.65 -15.65
N TYR A 137 -10.62 -3.16 -14.41
CA TYR A 137 -9.41 -3.09 -13.59
C TYR A 137 -8.61 -4.39 -13.67
N SER A 138 -7.30 -4.29 -13.58
CA SER A 138 -6.37 -5.43 -13.48
C SER A 138 -5.49 -5.30 -12.25
N PHE A 139 -5.07 -6.44 -11.69
CA PHE A 139 -4.10 -6.45 -10.60
C PHE A 139 -2.86 -5.64 -10.97
N TYR A 140 -2.45 -4.78 -10.06
CA TYR A 140 -1.30 -3.89 -10.27
C TYR A 140 -0.15 -4.19 -9.32
N LEU A 141 -0.40 -4.16 -8.02
CA LEU A 141 0.55 -4.54 -7.00
C LEU A 141 -0.14 -4.98 -5.70
N SER A 142 0.60 -5.68 -4.84
CA SER A 142 0.20 -5.96 -3.46
C SER A 142 1.24 -5.45 -2.47
N ILE A 143 0.79 -5.14 -1.25
CA ILE A 143 1.63 -4.87 -0.08
C ILE A 143 1.24 -5.92 0.95
N ASP A 144 2.19 -6.78 1.32
CA ASP A 144 2.00 -7.94 2.19
C ASP A 144 2.75 -7.75 3.51
N GLU A 145 2.02 -7.83 4.61
CA GLU A 145 2.59 -7.66 5.95
C GLU A 145 3.54 -8.77 6.37
N GLU A 146 3.49 -9.96 5.75
CA GLU A 146 4.51 -10.99 5.99
C GLU A 146 5.92 -10.54 5.57
N GLY A 147 6.01 -9.57 4.66
CA GLY A 147 7.26 -8.95 4.24
C GLY A 147 7.81 -7.87 5.18
N TYR A 148 7.16 -7.58 6.31
CA TYR A 148 7.69 -6.62 7.26
C TYR A 148 8.93 -7.13 7.99
N ASP A 149 9.87 -6.21 8.23
CA ASP A 149 10.95 -6.41 9.20
C ASP A 149 10.38 -6.20 10.62
N VAL A 150 9.90 -7.28 11.19
CA VAL A 150 9.04 -7.39 12.38
C VAL A 150 9.51 -6.66 13.66
N PRO A 151 10.81 -6.43 13.97
CA PRO A 151 11.18 -5.82 15.25
C PRO A 151 10.69 -4.38 15.46
N SER A 152 10.23 -3.70 14.40
CA SER A 152 9.93 -2.28 14.46
C SER A 152 8.45 -1.94 14.49
N MET A 153 7.55 -2.87 14.19
CA MET A 153 6.11 -2.61 14.16
C MET A 153 5.44 -2.92 15.49
N LYS A 154 4.65 -1.97 15.97
CA LYS A 154 3.83 -2.17 17.19
C LYS A 154 2.60 -3.03 16.93
N MET A 155 2.06 -2.99 15.72
CA MET A 155 0.87 -3.74 15.32
C MET A 155 0.85 -3.92 13.80
N VAL A 156 0.39 -5.07 13.36
CA VAL A 156 0.07 -5.33 11.95
C VAL A 156 -1.33 -4.80 11.63
N ILE A 157 -1.45 -4.01 10.58
CA ILE A 157 -2.70 -3.35 10.20
C ILE A 157 -3.67 -4.34 9.55
N PHE A 158 -3.13 -5.24 8.73
CA PHE A 158 -3.91 -6.26 8.01
C PHE A 158 -3.85 -7.64 8.68
N SER A 159 -3.49 -7.72 9.96
CA SER A 159 -3.41 -8.99 10.71
C SER A 159 -2.56 -10.04 10.00
N TYR A 160 -1.34 -9.68 9.62
CA TYR A 160 -0.42 -10.47 8.78
C TYR A 160 -0.96 -10.74 7.37
N GLY A 161 -1.84 -9.89 6.89
CA GLY A 161 -2.46 -10.00 5.59
C GLY A 161 -1.86 -9.04 4.55
N ALA A 162 -2.61 -8.85 3.47
CA ALA A 162 -2.17 -8.04 2.35
C ALA A 162 -3.26 -7.12 1.82
N VAL A 163 -2.85 -5.98 1.26
CA VAL A 163 -3.71 -5.12 0.44
C VAL A 163 -3.33 -5.24 -1.03
N TYR A 164 -4.33 -5.36 -1.88
CA TYR A 164 -4.18 -5.54 -3.33
C TYR A 164 -4.68 -4.29 -4.05
N LEU A 165 -3.78 -3.67 -4.82
CA LEU A 165 -4.09 -2.50 -5.63
C LEU A 165 -4.35 -2.91 -7.06
N TYR A 166 -5.32 -2.26 -7.67
CA TYR A 166 -5.76 -2.51 -9.04
C TYR A 166 -5.64 -1.24 -9.87
N LYS A 167 -5.32 -1.42 -11.15
CA LYS A 167 -5.16 -0.33 -12.12
C LYS A 167 -6.23 -0.46 -13.20
N HIS A 168 -6.95 0.63 -13.46
CA HIS A 168 -7.92 0.70 -14.54
C HIS A 168 -7.22 0.70 -15.90
N ASN A 169 -7.59 -0.25 -16.78
CA ASN A 169 -6.85 -0.52 -18.02
C ASN A 169 -6.84 0.66 -19.01
N LYS A 170 -7.87 1.52 -19.01
CA LYS A 170 -7.97 2.66 -19.93
C LYS A 170 -7.48 3.96 -19.34
N THR A 171 -7.83 4.27 -18.10
CA THR A 171 -7.50 5.56 -17.48
C THR A 171 -6.15 5.56 -16.78
N GLY A 172 -5.68 4.39 -16.35
CA GLY A 172 -4.48 4.23 -15.55
C GLY A 172 -4.69 4.58 -14.07
N GLU A 173 -5.92 4.87 -13.63
CA GLU A 173 -6.26 5.10 -12.23
C GLU A 173 -5.90 3.88 -11.38
N ILE A 174 -5.25 4.13 -10.23
CA ILE A 174 -4.87 3.08 -9.28
C ILE A 174 -5.71 3.23 -8.03
N ILE A 175 -6.38 2.15 -7.64
CA ILE A 175 -7.24 2.08 -6.46
C ILE A 175 -6.86 0.90 -5.57
N ALA A 176 -7.25 0.95 -4.31
CA ALA A 176 -7.29 -0.24 -3.47
C ALA A 176 -8.48 -1.10 -3.91
N GLY A 177 -8.22 -2.34 -4.25
CA GLY A 177 -9.24 -3.29 -4.67
C GLY A 177 -9.86 -4.00 -3.47
N PHE A 178 -9.04 -4.65 -2.69
CA PHE A 178 -9.44 -5.33 -1.45
C PHE A 178 -8.23 -5.55 -0.54
N TRP A 179 -8.49 -5.97 0.69
CA TRP A 179 -7.47 -6.49 1.58
C TRP A 179 -7.93 -7.80 2.21
N GLN A 180 -6.97 -8.64 2.58
CA GLN A 180 -7.19 -9.94 3.19
C GLN A 180 -6.33 -10.06 4.45
N TYR A 181 -6.73 -10.92 5.37
CA TYR A 181 -5.99 -11.27 6.59
C TYR A 181 -5.83 -12.79 6.69
N THR A 182 -4.82 -13.24 7.44
CA THR A 182 -4.57 -14.68 7.71
C THR A 182 -5.27 -15.14 8.97
#